data_644350134e85739a500a25af13ec1917
#
_entry.id   644350134e85739a500a25af13ec1917
#
_cell.length_a   1.000
_cell.length_b   1.000
_cell.length_c   1.000
_cell.angle_alpha   90.00
_cell.angle_beta   90.00
_cell.angle_gamma   90.00
#
_symmetry.space_group_name_H-M   'P 1'
#
loop_
_entity.id
_entity.type
_entity.pdbx_description
1 polymer ?
#
loop_
_entity_poly.entity_id
_entity_poly.type
_entity_poly.pdbx_seq_one_letter_code
_entity_poly.pdbx_strand_id
1 'polypeptide(L)'
;MTLATRTVTLPGDLQATLVHQPQADRAAALARVAAGSHHEPSRFPGLAHLLEHLLFYGGERYQDDDRLMGWVQRQGGSVNATTLARHSAFFFEVAADALADGVARLQEMLQAPLLLREDIQREVAVIDAEYRLIQQHEPSRREAAVRHAASAPAAFRRFQVGSADALAGDLAALQAALGDFHRTHYVA
;
A
#
# COMPACT_ATOMS: atom_id res chain seq x y z
N MET A 1 20.06 1.39 26.50
CA MET A 1 19.96 0.10 25.80
C MET A 1 20.45 0.28 24.37
N THR A 2 21.46 -0.46 23.94
CA THR A 2 21.96 -0.34 22.56
C THR A 2 21.18 -1.31 21.67
N LEU A 3 20.47 -0.78 20.66
CA LEU A 3 19.85 -1.59 19.61
C LEU A 3 20.93 -2.17 18.71
N ALA A 4 20.88 -3.48 18.46
CA ALA A 4 21.73 -4.11 17.46
C ALA A 4 21.04 -4.00 16.08
N THR A 5 21.74 -3.37 15.13
CA THR A 5 21.21 -3.15 13.78
C THR A 5 22.11 -3.80 12.74
N ARG A 6 21.52 -4.49 11.77
CA ARG A 6 22.22 -5.10 10.64
C ARG A 6 21.44 -4.86 9.35
N THR A 7 22.12 -4.37 8.32
CA THR A 7 21.56 -4.29 6.97
C THR A 7 22.12 -5.43 6.13
N VAL A 8 21.24 -6.08 5.38
CA VAL A 8 21.57 -7.18 4.45
C VAL A 8 20.97 -6.90 3.09
N THR A 9 21.64 -7.36 2.04
CA THR A 9 21.08 -7.37 0.69
C THR A 9 20.57 -8.77 0.39
N LEU A 10 19.32 -8.88 0.04
CA LEU A 10 18.64 -10.10 -0.36
C LEU A 10 18.62 -10.23 -1.89
N PRO A 11 18.24 -11.39 -2.45
CA PRO A 11 18.07 -11.54 -3.89
C PRO A 11 17.19 -10.45 -4.49
N GLY A 12 17.51 -10.00 -5.71
CA GLY A 12 16.84 -8.88 -6.37
C GLY A 12 17.24 -7.49 -5.86
N ASP A 13 18.40 -7.38 -5.18
CA ASP A 13 18.93 -6.14 -4.59
C ASP A 13 18.03 -5.54 -3.49
N LEU A 14 17.11 -6.34 -2.92
CA LEU A 14 16.26 -5.92 -1.82
C LEU A 14 17.12 -5.65 -0.57
N GLN A 15 17.05 -4.42 -0.07
CA GLN A 15 17.72 -4.02 1.17
C GLN A 15 16.82 -4.29 2.37
N ALA A 16 17.30 -5.14 3.31
CA ALA A 16 16.61 -5.39 4.56
C ALA A 16 17.44 -4.90 5.75
N THR A 17 16.84 -4.08 6.61
CA THR A 17 17.44 -3.64 7.87
C THR A 17 16.78 -4.39 9.02
N LEU A 18 17.57 -5.18 9.73
CA LEU A 18 17.16 -5.94 10.90
C LEU A 18 17.54 -5.13 12.15
N VAL A 19 16.59 -4.97 13.05
CA VAL A 19 16.78 -4.30 14.35
C VAL A 19 16.46 -5.31 15.44
N HIS A 20 17.41 -5.62 16.31
CA HIS A 20 17.24 -6.56 17.42
C HIS A 20 17.18 -5.81 18.75
N GLN A 21 16.08 -6.02 19.46
CA GLN A 21 15.85 -5.53 20.81
C GLN A 21 15.53 -6.72 21.74
N PRO A 22 16.48 -7.19 22.55
CA PRO A 22 16.35 -8.47 23.27
C PRO A 22 15.18 -8.57 24.26
N GLN A 23 14.64 -7.44 24.70
CA GLN A 23 13.57 -7.38 25.71
C GLN A 23 12.23 -6.99 25.10
N ALA A 24 12.11 -6.95 23.77
CA ALA A 24 10.85 -6.63 23.12
C ALA A 24 9.94 -7.87 23.10
N ASP A 25 8.74 -7.72 23.58
CA ASP A 25 7.65 -8.69 23.50
C ASP A 25 6.85 -8.59 22.18
N ARG A 26 7.04 -7.47 21.48
CA ARG A 26 6.45 -7.21 20.16
C ARG A 26 7.52 -7.11 19.09
N ALA A 27 7.14 -7.50 17.89
CA ALA A 27 7.95 -7.36 16.69
C ALA A 27 7.14 -6.72 15.57
N ALA A 28 7.82 -5.96 14.72
CA ALA A 28 7.20 -5.28 13.58
C ALA A 28 7.98 -5.54 12.30
N ALA A 29 7.29 -5.52 11.18
CA ALA A 29 7.90 -5.49 9.86
C ALA A 29 7.30 -4.34 9.04
N LEU A 30 8.15 -3.72 8.21
CA LEU A 30 7.77 -2.68 7.26
C LEU A 30 8.40 -3.00 5.91
N ALA A 31 7.58 -3.04 4.86
CA ALA A 31 8.01 -3.06 3.48
C ALA A 31 7.74 -1.71 2.84
N ARG A 32 8.73 -1.18 2.11
CA ARG A 32 8.62 0.08 1.37
C ARG A 32 8.87 -0.16 -0.10
N VAL A 33 7.91 0.22 -0.92
CA VAL A 33 8.00 0.19 -2.39
C VAL A 33 8.28 1.62 -2.88
N ALA A 34 9.25 1.78 -3.78
CA ALA A 34 9.66 3.08 -4.31
C ALA A 34 8.70 3.57 -5.42
N ALA A 35 7.40 3.39 -5.23
CA ALA A 35 6.33 3.85 -6.11
C ALA A 35 5.17 4.41 -5.31
N GLY A 36 4.56 5.48 -5.83
CA GLY A 36 3.39 6.15 -5.27
C GLY A 36 2.68 6.95 -6.34
N SER A 37 1.86 7.92 -5.97
CA SER A 37 0.99 8.66 -6.90
C SER A 37 1.72 9.37 -8.06
N HIS A 38 3.01 9.70 -7.92
CA HIS A 38 3.78 10.29 -9.01
C HIS A 38 4.12 9.32 -10.14
N HIS A 39 3.99 8.01 -9.91
CA HIS A 39 4.30 6.96 -10.88
C HIS A 39 3.05 6.46 -11.62
N GLU A 40 1.87 6.94 -11.22
CA GLU A 40 0.60 6.53 -11.82
C GLU A 40 0.48 6.95 -13.30
N PRO A 41 -0.18 6.15 -14.14
CA PRO A 41 -0.57 6.60 -15.47
C PRO A 41 -1.56 7.77 -15.36
N SER A 42 -1.44 8.74 -16.27
CA SER A 42 -2.28 9.96 -16.22
C SER A 42 -3.78 9.66 -16.35
N ARG A 43 -4.14 8.52 -16.93
CA ARG A 43 -5.53 8.07 -17.12
C ARG A 43 -6.23 7.70 -15.82
N PHE A 44 -5.49 7.22 -14.81
CA PHE A 44 -6.04 6.67 -13.58
C PHE A 44 -5.38 7.31 -12.34
N PRO A 45 -5.65 8.59 -12.04
CA PRO A 45 -5.17 9.22 -10.81
C PRO A 45 -5.80 8.57 -9.58
N GLY A 46 -4.98 8.19 -8.60
CA GLY A 46 -5.37 7.41 -7.42
C GLY A 46 -5.16 5.89 -7.56
N LEU A 47 -4.56 5.45 -8.68
CA LEU A 47 -4.30 4.03 -8.94
C LEU A 47 -3.36 3.39 -7.91
N ALA A 48 -2.35 4.12 -7.43
CA ALA A 48 -1.43 3.60 -6.42
C ALA A 48 -2.12 3.40 -5.06
N HIS A 49 -3.06 4.28 -4.70
CA HIS A 49 -3.88 4.16 -3.51
C HIS A 49 -4.89 3.01 -3.63
N LEU A 50 -5.53 2.87 -4.78
CA LEU A 50 -6.40 1.73 -5.06
C LEU A 50 -5.62 0.41 -4.98
N LEU A 51 -4.40 0.35 -5.51
CA LEU A 51 -3.57 -0.84 -5.38
C LEU A 51 -3.23 -1.13 -3.90
N GLU A 52 -2.93 -0.11 -3.09
CA GLU A 52 -2.71 -0.28 -1.64
C GLU A 52 -3.88 -1.04 -0.99
N HIS A 53 -5.13 -0.62 -1.24
CA HIS A 53 -6.32 -1.30 -0.73
C HIS A 53 -6.42 -2.75 -1.22
N LEU A 54 -6.25 -2.94 -2.53
CA LEU A 54 -6.39 -4.26 -3.16
C LEU A 54 -5.34 -5.27 -2.70
N LEU A 55 -4.15 -4.84 -2.32
CA LEU A 55 -3.13 -5.74 -1.80
C LEU A 55 -3.60 -6.45 -0.52
N PHE A 56 -4.38 -5.82 0.33
CA PHE A 56 -4.92 -6.43 1.55
C PHE A 56 -5.94 -7.54 1.28
N TYR A 57 -6.42 -7.69 0.04
CA TYR A 57 -7.21 -8.85 -0.37
C TYR A 57 -6.36 -10.13 -0.50
N GLY A 58 -5.03 -10.02 -0.41
CA GLY A 58 -4.11 -11.15 -0.36
C GLY A 58 -3.88 -11.81 -1.72
N GLY A 59 -3.33 -12.99 -1.67
CA GLY A 59 -2.97 -13.83 -2.80
C GLY A 59 -3.64 -15.20 -2.73
N GLU A 60 -3.14 -16.15 -3.53
CA GLU A 60 -3.70 -17.51 -3.60
C GLU A 60 -3.47 -18.32 -2.32
N ARG A 61 -2.34 -18.10 -1.64
CA ARG A 61 -1.91 -18.90 -0.49
C ARG A 61 -2.62 -18.51 0.80
N TYR A 62 -2.85 -17.22 1.02
CA TYR A 62 -3.48 -16.72 2.24
C TYR A 62 -4.79 -16.02 1.87
N GLN A 63 -5.91 -16.71 2.08
CA GLN A 63 -7.24 -16.25 1.73
C GLN A 63 -8.09 -15.99 2.98
N ASP A 64 -9.17 -15.27 2.82
CA ASP A 64 -10.16 -14.96 3.86
C ASP A 64 -9.51 -14.40 5.14
N ASP A 65 -9.78 -15.00 6.27
CA ASP A 65 -9.25 -14.59 7.56
C ASP A 65 -7.73 -14.81 7.69
N ASP A 66 -7.12 -15.62 6.83
CA ASP A 66 -5.68 -15.87 6.84
C ASP A 66 -4.87 -14.81 6.08
N ARG A 67 -5.52 -13.89 5.40
CA ARG A 67 -4.90 -12.69 4.83
C ARG A 67 -4.20 -11.89 5.91
N LEU A 68 -3.17 -11.12 5.54
CA LEU A 68 -2.35 -10.38 6.51
C LEU A 68 -3.20 -9.61 7.53
N MET A 69 -4.21 -8.86 7.08
CA MET A 69 -5.04 -8.02 7.96
C MET A 69 -5.80 -8.85 9.00
N GLY A 70 -6.57 -9.85 8.57
CA GLY A 70 -7.35 -10.72 9.47
C GLY A 70 -6.44 -11.51 10.41
N TRP A 71 -5.35 -12.05 9.89
CA TRP A 71 -4.38 -12.80 10.68
C TRP A 71 -3.72 -11.94 11.76
N VAL A 72 -3.24 -10.74 11.41
CA VAL A 72 -2.62 -9.80 12.39
C VAL A 72 -3.60 -9.41 13.49
N GLN A 73 -4.87 -9.15 13.15
CA GLN A 73 -5.91 -8.84 14.13
C GLN A 73 -6.14 -10.01 15.10
N ARG A 74 -6.17 -11.25 14.62
CA ARG A 74 -6.27 -12.44 15.48
C ARG A 74 -5.06 -12.63 16.41
N GLN A 75 -3.88 -12.15 16.00
CA GLN A 75 -2.67 -12.12 16.85
C GLN A 75 -2.66 -10.94 17.84
N GLY A 76 -3.75 -10.18 17.95
CA GLY A 76 -3.79 -8.97 18.80
C GLY A 76 -2.80 -7.89 18.32
N GLY A 77 -2.48 -7.90 17.04
CA GLY A 77 -1.56 -6.97 16.40
C GLY A 77 -2.25 -5.77 15.75
N SER A 78 -1.45 -4.95 15.12
CA SER A 78 -1.89 -3.84 14.27
C SER A 78 -1.26 -3.93 12.89
N VAL A 79 -1.98 -3.54 11.86
CA VAL A 79 -1.53 -3.49 10.47
C VAL A 79 -2.03 -2.24 9.81
N ASN A 80 -1.21 -1.63 8.97
CA ASN A 80 -1.60 -0.45 8.21
C ASN A 80 -0.74 -0.31 6.96
N ALA A 81 -1.13 0.60 6.07
CA ALA A 81 -0.36 1.02 4.91
C ALA A 81 -0.47 2.52 4.68
N THR A 82 0.33 3.04 3.79
CA THR A 82 0.25 4.43 3.35
C THR A 82 0.82 4.57 1.95
N THR A 83 0.10 5.28 1.09
CA THR A 83 0.56 5.67 -0.24
C THR A 83 0.86 7.16 -0.25
N LEU A 84 2.11 7.49 -0.54
CA LEU A 84 2.59 8.86 -0.69
C LEU A 84 2.96 9.15 -2.15
N ALA A 85 3.46 10.35 -2.40
CA ALA A 85 3.81 10.78 -3.75
C ALA A 85 4.82 9.86 -4.46
N ARG A 86 5.84 9.38 -3.75
CA ARG A 86 6.98 8.64 -4.31
C ARG A 86 7.21 7.25 -3.75
N HIS A 87 6.44 6.83 -2.77
CA HIS A 87 6.53 5.49 -2.20
C HIS A 87 5.23 5.07 -1.54
N SER A 88 5.03 3.77 -1.45
CA SER A 88 4.02 3.12 -0.62
C SER A 88 4.71 2.30 0.46
N ALA A 89 4.13 2.22 1.65
CA ALA A 89 4.67 1.45 2.75
C ALA A 89 3.56 0.61 3.40
N PHE A 90 3.90 -0.61 3.75
CA PHE A 90 3.02 -1.59 4.38
C PHE A 90 3.70 -2.09 5.64
N PHE A 91 3.01 -2.08 6.76
CA PHE A 91 3.63 -2.44 8.03
C PHE A 91 2.64 -3.10 8.99
N PHE A 92 3.18 -3.97 9.82
CA PHE A 92 2.40 -4.61 10.88
C PHE A 92 3.24 -4.77 12.14
N GLU A 93 2.56 -4.99 13.26
CA GLU A 93 3.14 -5.33 14.55
C GLU A 93 2.36 -6.50 15.16
N VAL A 94 3.09 -7.49 15.69
CA VAL A 94 2.55 -8.71 16.32
C VAL A 94 3.41 -9.12 17.52
N ALA A 95 3.04 -10.18 18.24
CA ALA A 95 3.94 -10.83 19.20
C ALA A 95 5.22 -11.29 18.51
N ALA A 96 6.35 -11.29 19.22
CA ALA A 96 7.67 -11.51 18.62
C ALA A 96 7.82 -12.89 17.96
N ASP A 97 7.18 -13.91 18.49
CA ASP A 97 7.16 -15.28 17.96
C ASP A 97 6.34 -15.43 16.68
N ALA A 98 5.39 -14.53 16.42
CA ALA A 98 4.55 -14.51 15.22
C ALA A 98 5.16 -13.74 14.04
N LEU A 99 6.33 -13.09 14.21
CA LEU A 99 6.93 -12.21 13.18
C LEU A 99 7.14 -12.93 11.84
N ALA A 100 7.69 -14.13 11.86
CA ALA A 100 8.03 -14.88 10.64
C ALA A 100 6.80 -15.17 9.79
N ASP A 101 5.70 -15.57 10.42
CA ASP A 101 4.42 -15.86 9.77
C ASP A 101 3.76 -14.58 9.20
N GLY A 102 3.90 -13.46 9.90
CA GLY A 102 3.47 -12.16 9.40
C GLY A 102 4.27 -11.69 8.18
N VAL A 103 5.59 -11.86 8.21
CA VAL A 103 6.48 -11.54 7.07
C VAL A 103 6.13 -12.38 5.84
N ALA A 104 5.85 -13.68 5.99
CA ALA A 104 5.45 -14.54 4.88
C ALA A 104 4.14 -14.07 4.22
N ARG A 105 3.17 -13.60 5.02
CA ARG A 105 1.91 -13.03 4.51
C ARG A 105 2.12 -11.68 3.83
N LEU A 106 2.93 -10.81 4.42
CA LEU A 106 3.29 -9.52 3.83
C LEU A 106 4.00 -9.73 2.48
N GLN A 107 4.92 -10.68 2.41
CA GLN A 107 5.62 -11.01 1.17
C GLN A 107 4.65 -11.45 0.07
N GLU A 108 3.76 -12.40 0.34
CA GLU A 108 2.80 -12.86 -0.67
C GLU A 108 1.83 -11.75 -1.11
N MET A 109 1.31 -10.98 -0.15
CA MET A 109 0.45 -9.84 -0.43
C MET A 109 1.10 -8.86 -1.43
N LEU A 110 2.41 -8.62 -1.28
CA LEU A 110 3.15 -7.71 -2.15
C LEU A 110 3.57 -8.33 -3.48
N GLN A 111 3.83 -9.64 -3.53
CA GLN A 111 4.37 -10.30 -4.72
C GLN A 111 3.31 -10.90 -5.64
N ALA A 112 2.19 -11.37 -5.10
CA ALA A 112 1.21 -12.16 -5.85
C ALA A 112 -0.25 -11.78 -5.54
N PRO A 113 -0.64 -10.50 -5.66
CA PRO A 113 -2.03 -10.10 -5.43
C PRO A 113 -2.96 -10.62 -6.53
N LEU A 114 -4.18 -11.01 -6.17
CA LEU A 114 -5.16 -11.55 -7.10
C LEU A 114 -5.75 -10.48 -8.04
N LEU A 115 -5.94 -9.26 -7.58
CA LEU A 115 -6.52 -8.13 -8.31
C LEU A 115 -7.83 -8.49 -9.06
N LEU A 116 -8.77 -9.14 -8.36
CA LEU A 116 -10.03 -9.59 -8.93
C LEU A 116 -10.93 -8.40 -9.29
N ARG A 117 -11.69 -8.51 -10.37
CA ARG A 117 -12.57 -7.43 -10.87
C ARG A 117 -13.61 -7.01 -9.84
N GLU A 118 -14.18 -7.95 -9.13
CA GLU A 118 -15.18 -7.71 -8.10
C GLU A 118 -14.62 -6.95 -6.90
N ASP A 119 -13.36 -7.21 -6.54
CA ASP A 119 -12.67 -6.49 -5.48
C ASP A 119 -12.33 -5.06 -5.92
N ILE A 120 -11.86 -4.90 -7.17
CA ILE A 120 -11.60 -3.59 -7.76
C ILE A 120 -12.87 -2.73 -7.76
N GLN A 121 -14.02 -3.28 -8.17
CA GLN A 121 -15.29 -2.55 -8.16
C GLN A 121 -15.70 -2.12 -6.76
N ARG A 122 -15.52 -2.99 -5.75
CA ARG A 122 -15.80 -2.66 -4.34
C ARG A 122 -14.90 -1.55 -3.84
N GLU A 123 -13.60 -1.66 -4.09
CA GLU A 123 -12.62 -0.70 -3.59
C GLU A 123 -12.72 0.67 -4.27
N VAL A 124 -13.10 0.75 -5.53
CA VAL A 124 -13.41 2.03 -6.18
C VAL A 124 -14.51 2.77 -5.42
N ALA A 125 -15.54 2.07 -4.93
CA ALA A 125 -16.60 2.69 -4.13
C ALA A 125 -16.10 3.13 -2.74
N VAL A 126 -15.20 2.37 -2.12
CA VAL A 126 -14.55 2.73 -0.84
C VAL A 126 -13.69 3.99 -1.02
N ILE A 127 -12.83 4.02 -2.03
CA ILE A 127 -12.00 5.17 -2.39
C ILE A 127 -12.87 6.44 -2.63
N ASP A 128 -13.99 6.29 -3.31
CA ASP A 128 -14.91 7.42 -3.53
C ASP A 128 -15.54 7.95 -2.23
N ALA A 129 -15.86 7.05 -1.30
CA ALA A 129 -16.35 7.44 0.02
C ALA A 129 -15.27 8.19 0.82
N GLU A 130 -14.03 7.73 0.80
CA GLU A 130 -12.89 8.42 1.40
C GLU A 130 -12.63 9.78 0.76
N TYR A 131 -12.70 9.85 -0.57
CA TYR A 131 -12.59 11.12 -1.28
C TYR A 131 -13.61 12.15 -0.81
N ARG A 132 -14.88 11.75 -0.64
CA ARG A 132 -15.93 12.62 -0.13
C ARG A 132 -15.66 13.12 1.29
N LEU A 133 -15.08 12.27 2.16
CA LEU A 133 -14.66 12.68 3.50
C LEU A 133 -13.52 13.70 3.44
N ILE A 134 -12.52 13.45 2.60
CA ILE A 134 -11.35 14.33 2.43
C ILE A 134 -11.77 15.69 1.86
N GLN A 135 -12.77 15.75 1.00
CA GLN A 135 -13.32 17.01 0.50
C GLN A 135 -13.86 17.92 1.61
N GLN A 136 -14.26 17.37 2.74
CA GLN A 136 -14.75 18.12 3.90
C GLN A 136 -13.61 18.48 4.88
N HIS A 137 -12.44 17.88 4.73
CA HIS A 137 -11.29 18.10 5.62
C HIS A 137 -10.48 19.32 5.17
N GLU A 138 -10.58 20.43 5.92
CA GLU A 138 -9.97 21.71 5.55
C GLU A 138 -8.45 21.63 5.27
N PRO A 139 -7.61 20.95 6.09
CA PRO A 139 -6.19 20.82 5.80
C PRO A 139 -5.90 20.18 4.45
N SER A 140 -6.64 19.12 4.09
CA SER A 140 -6.46 18.43 2.79
C SER A 140 -6.89 19.30 1.62
N ARG A 141 -7.97 20.07 1.76
CA ARG A 141 -8.43 21.04 0.76
C ARG A 141 -7.40 22.13 0.53
N ARG A 142 -6.82 22.66 1.60
CA ARG A 142 -5.76 23.68 1.51
C ARG A 142 -4.52 23.12 0.82
N GLU A 143 -4.11 21.91 1.16
CA GLU A 143 -2.98 21.25 0.50
C GLU A 143 -3.24 21.04 -1.00
N ALA A 144 -4.44 20.56 -1.37
CA ALA A 144 -4.83 20.40 -2.77
C ALA A 144 -4.83 21.73 -3.52
N ALA A 145 -5.31 22.82 -2.92
CA ALA A 145 -5.28 24.16 -3.52
C ALA A 145 -3.85 24.66 -3.72
N VAL A 146 -2.95 24.45 -2.76
CA VAL A 146 -1.54 24.81 -2.87
C VAL A 146 -0.85 24.01 -3.99
N ARG A 147 -1.11 22.71 -4.08
CA ARG A 147 -0.56 21.86 -5.15
C ARG A 147 -1.08 22.29 -6.53
N HIS A 148 -2.37 22.62 -6.64
CA HIS A 148 -2.96 23.09 -7.89
C HIS A 148 -2.37 24.42 -8.35
N ALA A 149 -2.15 25.35 -7.42
CA ALA A 149 -1.59 26.68 -7.70
C ALA A 149 -0.05 26.64 -7.94
N ALA A 150 0.63 25.56 -7.57
CA ALA A 150 2.06 25.45 -7.68
C ALA A 150 2.52 25.42 -9.15
N SER A 151 3.55 26.21 -9.47
CA SER A 151 4.29 26.11 -10.72
C SER A 151 5.25 24.90 -10.67
N ALA A 152 4.68 23.69 -10.74
CA ALA A 152 5.39 22.44 -10.55
C ALA A 152 4.98 21.40 -11.63
N PRO A 153 5.77 20.33 -11.83
CA PRO A 153 5.42 19.26 -12.75
C PRO A 153 4.02 18.69 -12.52
N ALA A 154 3.39 18.19 -13.58
CA ALA A 154 2.03 17.65 -13.51
C ALA A 154 1.87 16.55 -12.43
N ALA A 155 2.89 15.70 -12.24
CA ALA A 155 2.89 14.68 -11.20
C ALA A 155 2.72 15.24 -9.79
N PHE A 156 3.35 16.38 -9.47
CA PHE A 156 3.20 17.05 -8.18
C PHE A 156 1.78 17.56 -7.94
N ARG A 157 1.09 18.00 -9.00
CA ARG A 157 -0.26 18.56 -8.94
C ARG A 157 -1.36 17.49 -8.95
N ARG A 158 -1.00 16.21 -9.12
CA ARG A 158 -1.98 15.11 -9.18
C ARG A 158 -2.70 14.96 -7.84
N PHE A 159 -3.96 14.62 -7.95
CA PHE A 159 -4.77 14.19 -6.83
C PHE A 159 -4.40 12.75 -6.46
N GLN A 160 -4.13 12.51 -5.19
CA GLN A 160 -3.50 11.25 -4.74
C GLN A 160 -4.50 10.20 -4.25
N VAL A 161 -5.70 10.63 -3.83
CA VAL A 161 -6.67 9.71 -3.22
C VAL A 161 -7.41 8.87 -4.26
N GLY A 162 -7.72 9.43 -5.41
CA GLY A 162 -8.62 8.83 -6.38
C GLY A 162 -10.09 9.20 -6.11
N SER A 163 -10.96 8.89 -7.06
CA SER A 163 -12.41 9.05 -6.96
C SER A 163 -13.08 8.08 -7.94
N ALA A 164 -14.40 7.87 -7.80
CA ALA A 164 -15.15 7.08 -8.77
C ALA A 164 -15.02 7.66 -10.19
N ASP A 165 -15.08 8.99 -10.36
CA ASP A 165 -14.94 9.64 -11.66
C ASP A 165 -13.58 9.37 -12.32
N ALA A 166 -12.52 9.21 -11.53
CA ALA A 166 -11.18 8.94 -12.02
C ALA A 166 -10.90 7.46 -12.30
N LEU A 167 -11.56 6.57 -11.56
CA LEU A 167 -11.25 5.14 -11.53
C LEU A 167 -12.37 4.25 -12.11
N ALA A 168 -13.65 4.70 -12.03
CA ALA A 168 -14.78 3.94 -12.55
C ALA A 168 -14.96 4.20 -14.06
N GLY A 169 -15.02 3.38 -14.91
CA GLY A 169 -15.25 3.54 -16.35
C GLY A 169 -14.97 2.23 -17.05
N ASP A 170 -13.78 2.10 -17.57
CA ASP A 170 -13.31 0.87 -18.20
C ASP A 170 -12.61 -0.01 -17.16
N LEU A 171 -13.35 -0.89 -16.51
CA LEU A 171 -12.85 -1.81 -15.48
C LEU A 171 -11.74 -2.73 -16.01
N ALA A 172 -11.82 -3.13 -17.28
CA ALA A 172 -10.78 -3.99 -17.87
C ALA A 172 -9.48 -3.21 -18.04
N ALA A 173 -9.55 -1.96 -18.49
CA ALA A 173 -8.38 -1.10 -18.60
C ALA A 173 -7.82 -0.72 -17.23
N LEU A 174 -8.66 -0.51 -16.21
CA LEU A 174 -8.21 -0.25 -14.84
C LEU A 174 -7.50 -1.48 -14.25
N GLN A 175 -8.06 -2.68 -14.41
CA GLN A 175 -7.41 -3.93 -13.95
C GLN A 175 -6.07 -4.15 -14.65
N ALA A 176 -5.99 -3.92 -15.97
CA ALA A 176 -4.74 -4.01 -16.71
C ALA A 176 -3.70 -2.99 -16.19
N ALA A 177 -4.11 -1.75 -15.95
CA ALA A 177 -3.24 -0.70 -15.42
C ALA A 177 -2.74 -1.02 -13.99
N LEU A 178 -3.57 -1.58 -13.12
CA LEU A 178 -3.18 -2.08 -11.79
C LEU A 178 -2.12 -3.17 -11.90
N GLY A 179 -2.34 -4.16 -12.77
CA GLY A 179 -1.39 -5.24 -13.01
C GLY A 179 -0.06 -4.73 -13.59
N ASP A 180 -0.10 -3.79 -14.52
CA ASP A 180 1.11 -3.18 -15.11
C ASP A 180 1.89 -2.37 -14.06
N PHE A 181 1.19 -1.56 -13.26
CA PHE A 181 1.80 -0.79 -12.19
C PHE A 181 2.44 -1.70 -11.15
N HIS A 182 1.75 -2.75 -10.73
CA HIS A 182 2.27 -3.75 -9.81
C HIS A 182 3.53 -4.43 -10.37
N ARG A 183 3.47 -4.98 -11.58
CA ARG A 183 4.63 -5.66 -12.21
C ARG A 183 5.83 -4.74 -12.43
N THR A 184 5.60 -3.45 -12.62
CA THR A 184 6.68 -2.48 -12.87
C THR A 184 7.38 -2.06 -11.58
N HIS A 185 6.66 -1.96 -10.48
CA HIS A 185 7.14 -1.27 -9.28
C HIS A 185 7.27 -2.16 -8.06
N TYR A 186 6.52 -3.28 -7.98
CA TYR A 186 6.55 -4.20 -6.84
C TYR A 186 7.49 -5.39 -7.13
N VAL A 187 8.66 -5.08 -7.63
CA VAL A 187 9.73 -6.03 -7.95
C VAL A 187 10.82 -6.00 -6.89
N ALA A 188 11.37 -7.18 -6.54
CA ALA A 188 12.55 -7.38 -5.71
C ALA A 188 13.43 -8.47 -6.34
#